data_694749702bb10e91c76f44aae2e2548e
#
_entry.id   694749702bb10e91c76f44aae2e2548e
#
_cell.length_a   1.000
_cell.length_b   1.000
_cell.length_c   1.000
_cell.angle_alpha   90.00
_cell.angle_beta   90.00
_cell.angle_gamma   90.00
#
_symmetry.space_group_name_H-M   'P 1'
#
loop_
_entity.id
_entity.type
_entity.pdbx_description
1 polymer ?
#
loop_
_entity_poly.entity_id
_entity_poly.type
_entity_poly.pdbx_seq_one_letter_code
_entity_poly.pdbx_strand_id
1 'polypeptide(L)'
;MTKEKYLSLCEQLKQEPNEEKCPPGYEDFPEPVQQAIEVFNKLGDRVYPDIGYMGKDYTSINLHMEVVGVTQKDIFLDTLVRLDAFMIKKSAEQLKKARDSVKKKGNGK
;
A
#
# COMPACT_ATOMS: atom_id res chain seq x y z
N MET A 1 -10.83 -6.18 -0.31
CA MET A 1 -11.55 -5.65 -1.50
C MET A 1 -11.44 -4.13 -1.51
N THR A 2 -11.14 -3.54 -2.65
CA THR A 2 -11.13 -2.09 -2.80
C THR A 2 -12.53 -1.55 -3.05
N LYS A 3 -12.73 -0.25 -2.81
CA LYS A 3 -14.01 0.41 -3.09
C LYS A 3 -14.43 0.24 -4.55
N GLU A 4 -13.50 0.38 -5.46
CA GLU A 4 -13.75 0.25 -6.89
C GLU A 4 -14.22 -1.17 -7.26
N LYS A 5 -13.57 -2.18 -6.72
CA LYS A 5 -13.97 -3.58 -6.93
C LYS A 5 -15.34 -3.86 -6.34
N TYR A 6 -15.62 -3.31 -5.16
CA TYR A 6 -16.92 -3.49 -4.52
C TYR A 6 -18.05 -2.87 -5.35
N LEU A 7 -17.86 -1.63 -5.82
CA LEU A 7 -18.85 -0.95 -6.65
C LEU A 7 -19.06 -1.65 -7.99
N SER A 8 -17.99 -2.14 -8.60
CA SER A 8 -18.05 -2.92 -9.84
C SER A 8 -18.84 -4.22 -9.64
N LEU A 9 -18.61 -4.91 -8.53
CA LEU A 9 -19.35 -6.12 -8.19
C LEU A 9 -20.84 -5.84 -7.98
N CYS A 10 -21.18 -4.77 -7.28
CA CYS A 10 -22.56 -4.35 -7.08
C CYS A 10 -23.26 -4.06 -8.43
N GLU A 11 -22.56 -3.43 -9.35
CA GLU A 11 -23.06 -3.15 -10.68
C GLU A 11 -23.33 -4.44 -11.46
N GLN A 12 -22.41 -5.40 -11.41
CA GLN A 12 -22.57 -6.70 -12.07
C GLN A 12 -23.74 -7.49 -11.51
N LEU A 13 -23.99 -7.41 -10.21
CA LEU A 13 -25.06 -8.11 -9.53
C LEU A 13 -26.37 -7.32 -9.55
N LYS A 14 -26.37 -6.11 -10.11
CA LYS A 14 -27.50 -5.18 -10.14
C LYS A 14 -28.05 -4.88 -8.75
N GLN A 15 -27.15 -4.76 -7.78
CA GLN A 15 -27.44 -4.39 -6.40
C GLN A 15 -26.99 -2.98 -6.11
N GLU A 16 -27.72 -2.29 -5.24
CA GLU A 16 -27.28 -0.98 -4.76
C GLU A 16 -26.10 -1.14 -3.79
N PRO A 17 -25.07 -0.26 -3.90
CA PRO A 17 -23.97 -0.31 -2.94
C PRO A 17 -24.45 -0.04 -1.52
N ASN A 18 -23.94 -0.82 -0.57
CA ASN A 18 -24.19 -0.63 0.84
C ASN A 18 -23.00 0.11 1.44
N GLU A 19 -23.22 1.32 1.95
CA GLU A 19 -22.15 2.15 2.52
C GLU A 19 -21.42 1.47 3.67
N GLU A 20 -22.12 0.70 4.50
CA GLU A 20 -21.51 -0.03 5.62
C GLU A 20 -20.55 -1.13 5.15
N LYS A 21 -20.82 -1.76 4.02
CA LYS A 21 -20.01 -2.82 3.44
C LYS A 21 -18.99 -2.31 2.44
N CYS A 22 -19.13 -1.08 1.97
CA CYS A 22 -18.24 -0.50 0.99
C CYS A 22 -16.89 -0.14 1.66
N PRO A 23 -15.76 -0.67 1.16
CA PRO A 23 -14.45 -0.27 1.70
C PRO A 23 -14.22 1.23 1.52
N PRO A 24 -13.51 1.88 2.46
CA PRO A 24 -13.23 3.31 2.35
C PRO A 24 -12.38 3.60 1.11
N GLY A 25 -12.73 4.66 0.39
CA GLY A 25 -11.94 5.17 -0.72
C GLY A 25 -10.97 6.25 -0.23
N TYR A 26 -10.11 6.70 -1.13
CA TYR A 26 -9.10 7.71 -0.83
C TYR A 26 -9.73 8.99 -0.24
N GLU A 27 -10.83 9.44 -0.79
CA GLU A 27 -11.53 10.66 -0.36
C GLU A 27 -12.17 10.53 1.02
N ASP A 28 -12.30 9.32 1.55
CA ASP A 28 -12.90 9.07 2.87
C ASP A 28 -11.87 9.20 4.01
N PHE A 29 -10.59 9.33 3.68
CA PHE A 29 -9.53 9.45 4.68
C PHE A 29 -9.32 10.91 5.10
N PRO A 30 -8.86 11.15 6.35
CA PRO A 30 -8.43 12.48 6.78
C PRO A 30 -7.30 13.03 5.91
N GLU A 31 -7.19 14.35 5.84
CA GLU A 31 -6.16 15.02 5.03
C GLU A 31 -4.74 14.50 5.28
N PRO A 32 -4.26 14.38 6.54
CA PRO A 32 -2.89 13.89 6.77
C PRO A 32 -2.67 12.48 6.26
N VAL A 33 -3.70 11.63 6.26
CA VAL A 33 -3.61 10.28 5.69
C VAL A 33 -3.52 10.33 4.18
N GLN A 34 -4.32 11.17 3.52
CA GLN A 34 -4.25 11.38 2.08
C GLN A 34 -2.87 11.90 1.66
N GLN A 35 -2.33 12.86 2.42
CA GLN A 35 -0.99 13.39 2.18
C GLN A 35 0.07 12.30 2.30
N ALA A 36 -0.05 11.43 3.30
CA ALA A 36 0.87 10.31 3.50
C ALA A 36 0.85 9.34 2.32
N ILE A 37 -0.33 9.00 1.82
CA ILE A 37 -0.47 8.11 0.66
C ILE A 37 0.17 8.75 -0.57
N GLU A 38 -0.07 10.03 -0.79
CA GLU A 38 0.49 10.76 -1.93
C GLU A 38 2.02 10.77 -1.88
N VAL A 39 2.60 11.12 -0.72
CA VAL A 39 4.06 11.13 -0.55
C VAL A 39 4.63 9.73 -0.64
N PHE A 40 3.97 8.73 -0.06
CA PHE A 40 4.41 7.34 -0.13
C PHE A 40 4.62 6.88 -1.57
N ASN A 41 3.70 7.24 -2.46
CA ASN A 41 3.78 6.85 -3.87
C ASN A 41 4.89 7.60 -4.63
N LYS A 42 5.36 8.74 -4.09
CA LYS A 42 6.43 9.53 -4.70
C LYS A 42 7.82 9.15 -4.18
N LEU A 43 7.91 8.51 -3.02
CA LEU A 43 9.18 8.08 -2.46
C LEU A 43 9.77 6.91 -3.25
N GLY A 44 11.10 6.88 -3.36
CA GLY A 44 11.80 5.78 -4.01
C GLY A 44 11.75 4.49 -3.21
N ASP A 45 11.75 3.37 -3.89
CA ASP A 45 11.75 2.05 -3.27
C ASP A 45 13.18 1.56 -3.03
N ARG A 46 13.39 0.90 -1.89
CA ARG A 46 14.64 0.21 -1.58
C ARG A 46 14.43 -1.27 -1.87
N VAL A 47 14.97 -1.74 -3.00
CA VAL A 47 14.82 -3.12 -3.43
C VAL A 47 16.19 -3.77 -3.56
N TYR A 48 16.36 -4.93 -2.95
CA TYR A 48 17.58 -5.72 -3.03
C TYR A 48 17.30 -7.03 -3.79
N PRO A 49 18.20 -7.47 -4.70
CA PRO A 49 17.92 -8.61 -5.58
C PRO A 49 17.51 -9.89 -4.88
N ASP A 50 18.13 -10.21 -3.73
CA ASP A 50 17.88 -11.48 -3.04
C ASP A 50 16.86 -11.36 -1.90
N ILE A 51 16.57 -10.14 -1.46
CA ILE A 51 15.73 -9.88 -0.28
C ILE A 51 14.37 -9.31 -0.69
N GLY A 52 14.33 -8.56 -1.79
CA GLY A 52 13.11 -7.90 -2.28
C GLY A 52 12.95 -6.49 -1.71
N TYR A 53 11.72 -6.05 -1.56
CA TYR A 53 11.39 -4.72 -1.10
C TYR A 53 11.70 -4.56 0.39
N MET A 54 12.51 -3.56 0.73
CA MET A 54 12.98 -3.30 2.10
C MET A 54 12.44 -1.99 2.68
N GLY A 55 11.49 -1.36 2.02
CA GLY A 55 10.91 -0.12 2.47
C GLY A 55 11.18 1.05 1.54
N LYS A 56 10.58 2.19 1.85
CA LYS A 56 10.79 3.43 1.10
C LYS A 56 12.06 4.13 1.54
N ASP A 57 12.62 4.91 0.64
CA ASP A 57 13.75 5.79 0.94
C ASP A 57 13.21 7.11 1.50
N TYR A 58 13.52 7.40 2.77
CA TYR A 58 13.03 8.59 3.45
C TYR A 58 14.01 9.78 3.39
N THR A 59 15.06 9.69 2.59
CA THR A 59 16.08 10.74 2.51
C THR A 59 15.48 12.11 2.19
N SER A 60 14.50 12.16 1.29
CA SER A 60 13.85 13.41 0.86
C SER A 60 12.50 13.66 1.54
N ILE A 61 12.21 12.98 2.65
CA ILE A 61 10.88 13.07 3.29
C ILE A 61 10.55 14.51 3.72
N ASN A 62 11.52 15.25 4.25
CA ASN A 62 11.30 16.62 4.70
C ASN A 62 10.89 17.54 3.56
N LEU A 63 11.50 17.37 2.39
CA LEU A 63 11.14 18.14 1.21
C LEU A 63 9.72 17.85 0.76
N HIS A 64 9.32 16.57 0.73
CA HIS A 64 7.96 16.18 0.38
C HIS A 64 6.93 16.73 1.36
N MET A 65 7.23 16.67 2.67
CA MET A 65 6.35 17.21 3.69
C MET A 65 6.13 18.72 3.53
N GLU A 66 7.18 19.43 3.17
CA GLU A 66 7.12 20.87 2.95
C GLU A 66 6.31 21.21 1.70
N VAL A 67 6.55 20.52 0.60
CA VAL A 67 5.84 20.74 -0.67
C VAL A 67 4.35 20.45 -0.54
N VAL A 68 3.99 19.37 0.15
CA VAL A 68 2.60 18.97 0.35
C VAL A 68 1.91 19.83 1.41
N GLY A 69 2.68 20.44 2.31
CA GLY A 69 2.13 21.31 3.38
C GLY A 69 1.57 20.52 4.54
N VAL A 70 2.32 19.51 5.00
CA VAL A 70 1.88 18.66 6.13
C VAL A 70 1.88 19.45 7.42
N THR A 71 0.72 19.52 8.09
CA THR A 71 0.56 20.19 9.40
C THR A 71 0.51 19.20 10.55
N GLN A 72 -0.07 18.02 10.34
CA GLN A 72 -0.18 16.97 11.35
C GLN A 72 0.87 15.90 11.08
N LYS A 73 2.12 16.22 11.40
CA LYS A 73 3.28 15.37 11.08
C LYS A 73 3.25 14.02 11.76
N ASP A 74 2.74 13.94 12.98
CA ASP A 74 2.63 12.71 13.76
C ASP A 74 1.71 11.69 13.07
N ILE A 75 0.53 12.11 12.65
CA ILE A 75 -0.42 11.25 11.94
C ILE A 75 0.14 10.87 10.56
N PHE A 76 0.73 11.83 9.87
CA PHE A 76 1.36 11.63 8.56
C PHE A 76 2.46 10.57 8.63
N LEU A 77 3.40 10.70 9.57
CA LEU A 77 4.50 9.75 9.71
C LEU A 77 4.03 8.38 10.17
N ASP A 78 3.09 8.31 11.10
CA ASP A 78 2.51 7.04 11.55
C ASP A 78 1.87 6.30 10.38
N THR A 79 1.13 7.00 9.54
CA THR A 79 0.51 6.42 8.34
C THR A 79 1.56 5.90 7.36
N LEU A 80 2.63 6.67 7.12
CA LEU A 80 3.73 6.22 6.25
C LEU A 80 4.37 4.94 6.76
N VAL A 81 4.66 4.87 8.06
CA VAL A 81 5.30 3.70 8.67
C VAL A 81 4.40 2.47 8.53
N ARG A 82 3.09 2.64 8.75
CA ARG A 82 2.13 1.53 8.63
C ARG A 82 2.00 1.04 7.18
N LEU A 83 1.94 1.96 6.23
CA LEU A 83 1.90 1.61 4.80
C LEU A 83 3.16 0.85 4.40
N ASP A 84 4.31 1.33 4.84
CA ASP A 84 5.60 0.73 4.52
C ASP A 84 5.71 -0.67 5.11
N ALA A 85 5.35 -0.85 6.38
CA ALA A 85 5.34 -2.15 7.05
C ALA A 85 4.43 -3.15 6.33
N PHE A 86 3.24 -2.70 5.91
CA PHE A 86 2.30 -3.52 5.16
C PHE A 86 2.90 -3.97 3.82
N MET A 87 3.53 -3.06 3.09
CA MET A 87 4.13 -3.36 1.79
C MET A 87 5.34 -4.28 1.92
N ILE A 88 6.15 -4.11 2.95
CA ILE A 88 7.28 -5.01 3.24
C ILE A 88 6.77 -6.43 3.49
N LYS A 89 5.75 -6.57 4.33
CA LYS A 89 5.16 -7.86 4.65
C LYS A 89 4.57 -8.53 3.40
N LYS A 90 3.83 -7.77 2.60
CA LYS A 90 3.21 -8.26 1.37
C LYS A 90 4.27 -8.73 0.37
N SER A 91 5.35 -7.96 0.20
CA SER A 91 6.46 -8.32 -0.68
C SER A 91 7.15 -9.60 -0.20
N ALA A 92 7.40 -9.74 1.10
CA ALA A 92 8.02 -10.93 1.68
C ALA A 92 7.15 -12.17 1.45
N GLU A 93 5.84 -12.06 1.61
CA GLU A 93 4.90 -13.15 1.36
C GLU A 93 4.90 -13.57 -0.12
N GLN A 94 4.92 -12.61 -1.03
CA GLN A 94 4.97 -12.89 -2.47
C GLN A 94 6.27 -13.57 -2.86
N LEU A 95 7.38 -13.15 -2.30
CA LEU A 95 8.69 -13.75 -2.55
C LEU A 95 8.75 -15.19 -2.03
N LYS A 96 8.19 -15.45 -0.86
CA LYS A 96 8.09 -16.79 -0.30
C LYS A 96 7.26 -17.71 -1.20
N LYS A 97 6.11 -17.24 -1.67
CA LYS A 97 5.26 -18.02 -2.59
C LYS A 97 5.98 -18.34 -3.88
N ALA A 98 6.73 -17.38 -4.42
CA ALA A 98 7.51 -17.60 -5.64
C ALA A 98 8.60 -18.65 -5.43
N ARG A 99 9.30 -18.61 -4.28
CA ARG A 99 10.32 -19.62 -3.93
C ARG A 99 9.70 -21.03 -3.77
N ASP A 100 8.57 -21.12 -3.08
CA ASP A 100 7.88 -22.38 -2.86
C ASP A 100 7.38 -22.97 -4.19
N SER A 101 6.89 -22.13 -5.10
CA SER A 101 6.46 -22.54 -6.43
C SER A 101 7.63 -23.12 -7.24
N VAL A 102 8.80 -22.48 -7.19
CA VAL A 102 10.00 -22.95 -7.86
C VAL A 102 10.45 -24.29 -7.28
N LYS A 103 10.44 -24.45 -5.94
CA LYS A 103 10.78 -25.71 -5.28
C LYS A 103 9.86 -26.85 -5.70
N LYS A 104 8.55 -26.60 -5.76
CA LYS A 104 7.58 -27.61 -6.21
C LYS A 104 7.85 -28.06 -7.64
N LYS A 105 8.15 -27.13 -8.54
CA LYS A 105 8.50 -27.45 -9.93
C LYS A 105 9.81 -28.23 -10.01
N GLY A 106 10.79 -27.90 -9.19
CA GLY A 106 12.07 -28.61 -9.13
C GLY A 106 11.92 -30.02 -8.59
N ASN A 107 11.06 -30.24 -7.60
CA ASN A 107 10.85 -31.55 -6.98
C ASN A 107 9.88 -32.45 -7.78
N GLY A 108 9.13 -31.90 -8.71
CA GLY A 108 8.19 -32.62 -9.55
C GLY A 108 8.81 -33.30 -10.77
N LYS A 109 10.10 -33.21 -10.85
CA LYS A 109 10.83 -33.92 -11.89
C LYS A 109 11.20 -35.36 -11.42
#